data_7f435f7aafb9e48cb23f1682ccd77acf
#
_entry.id   7f435f7aafb9e48cb23f1682ccd77acf
#
_cell.length_a   1.000
_cell.length_b   1.000
_cell.length_c   1.000
_cell.angle_alpha   90.00
_cell.angle_beta   90.00
_cell.angle_gamma   90.00
#
_symmetry.space_group_name_H-M   'P 1'
#
loop_
_entity.id
_entity.type
_entity.pdbx_description
1 polymer ?
#
loop_
_entity_poly.entity_id
_entity_poly.type
_entity_poly.pdbx_seq_one_letter_code
_entity_poly.pdbx_strand_id
1 'polypeptide(L)'
;MKKSTLLIAILLLLTLFLAACGSAPESVLPSINETGQSGFTIHYIDVGQADSALVICDGRTMLIDGGNAADSDLIYTFLKNQNVSHLDYIVASHAHEDHVGGLAGALNYATVGVALCPVTEYDSRAFRNFVKYLDEQNVTITVPEAGDTFLLGSAYVEIFSPLPQSSRNPNTSIVLKITYGATSFIFTGDAERPIEQGILDAGYDISATVLKVGHHGSDTSTTYPFLREIMPQYAVISCGAGNSYGHPHENTLSRLRDADVTVFRTDLQGSITCVSDGNTVSFVTERNADIQTNPTEPVSEESQYIGNTNTNRFHRPSCSGLPMEKNRITFDSREAAISKGYSSCGNCKP
;
A
#
# COMPACT_ATOMS: atom_id res chain seq x y z
N MET A 1 -24.48 50.40 -50.31
CA MET A 1 -25.05 49.36 -49.48
C MET A 1 -24.28 48.01 -49.41
N LYS A 2 -23.18 47.80 -50.17
CA LYS A 2 -22.46 46.50 -50.16
C LYS A 2 -21.20 46.45 -49.27
N LYS A 3 -20.77 47.58 -48.69
CA LYS A 3 -19.56 47.61 -47.81
C LYS A 3 -19.87 47.47 -46.31
N SER A 4 -21.10 47.80 -45.87
CA SER A 4 -21.48 47.72 -44.47
C SER A 4 -21.86 46.30 -44.03
N THR A 5 -22.38 45.45 -44.94
CA THR A 5 -22.73 44.06 -44.67
C THR A 5 -21.50 43.15 -44.54
N LEU A 6 -20.38 43.50 -45.21
CA LEU A 6 -19.14 42.72 -45.11
C LEU A 6 -18.41 42.95 -43.78
N LEU A 7 -18.48 44.19 -43.24
CA LEU A 7 -17.88 44.48 -41.92
C LEU A 7 -18.60 43.81 -40.74
N ILE A 8 -19.94 43.70 -40.82
CA ILE A 8 -20.74 43.04 -39.79
C ILE A 8 -20.51 41.51 -39.80
N ALA A 9 -20.32 40.92 -41.01
CA ALA A 9 -20.02 39.48 -41.11
C ALA A 9 -18.61 39.15 -40.59
N ILE A 10 -17.63 40.00 -40.78
CA ILE A 10 -16.28 39.81 -40.22
C ILE A 10 -16.25 40.03 -38.71
N LEU A 11 -17.05 40.95 -38.16
CA LEU A 11 -17.14 41.16 -36.71
C LEU A 11 -17.87 39.99 -36.01
N LEU A 12 -18.86 39.37 -36.63
CA LEU A 12 -19.54 38.18 -36.12
C LEU A 12 -18.69 36.91 -36.22
N LEU A 13 -17.77 36.80 -37.19
CA LEU A 13 -16.83 35.70 -37.26
C LEU A 13 -15.69 35.83 -36.24
N LEU A 14 -15.28 37.08 -35.87
CA LEU A 14 -14.25 37.28 -34.86
C LEU A 14 -14.76 37.01 -33.43
N THR A 15 -16.08 37.17 -33.18
CA THR A 15 -16.67 36.85 -31.85
C THR A 15 -16.91 35.37 -31.62
N LEU A 16 -16.90 34.52 -32.66
CA LEU A 16 -17.02 33.08 -32.53
C LEU A 16 -15.66 32.38 -32.25
N PHE A 17 -14.51 33.04 -32.40
CA PHE A 17 -13.19 32.45 -32.14
C PHE A 17 -12.64 32.75 -30.73
N LEU A 18 -13.32 33.55 -29.91
CA LEU A 18 -12.88 33.88 -28.57
C LEU A 18 -13.59 33.08 -27.46
N ALA A 19 -14.41 32.09 -27.82
CA ALA A 19 -15.13 31.23 -26.85
C ALA A 19 -14.56 29.79 -26.74
N ALA A 20 -13.34 29.55 -27.24
CA ALA A 20 -12.67 28.24 -27.16
C ALA A 20 -11.34 28.35 -26.37
N CYS A 21 -11.32 29.12 -25.27
CA CYS A 21 -10.39 28.83 -24.19
C CYS A 21 -11.03 27.71 -23.36
N GLY A 22 -10.73 26.46 -23.73
CA GLY A 22 -11.05 25.31 -22.93
C GLY A 22 -10.36 25.49 -21.57
N SER A 23 -11.17 25.66 -20.52
CA SER A 23 -10.74 25.40 -19.16
C SER A 23 -10.22 23.96 -19.14
N ALA A 24 -8.99 23.77 -18.68
CA ALA A 24 -8.47 22.46 -18.34
C ALA A 24 -9.50 21.77 -17.43
N PRO A 25 -9.73 20.47 -17.57
CA PRO A 25 -10.60 19.79 -16.64
C PRO A 25 -9.99 19.95 -15.24
N GLU A 26 -10.64 20.72 -14.37
CA GLU A 26 -10.43 20.61 -12.94
C GLU A 26 -10.63 19.14 -12.59
N SER A 27 -9.62 18.52 -11.99
CA SER A 27 -9.74 17.21 -11.39
C SER A 27 -10.75 17.33 -10.25
N VAL A 28 -12.00 17.06 -10.55
CA VAL A 28 -13.05 16.99 -9.54
C VAL A 28 -12.79 15.71 -8.76
N LEU A 29 -12.12 15.84 -7.62
CA LEU A 29 -12.17 14.81 -6.59
C LEU A 29 -13.65 14.52 -6.33
N PRO A 30 -14.08 13.25 -6.33
CA PRO A 30 -15.47 12.92 -6.05
C PRO A 30 -15.84 13.54 -4.70
N SER A 31 -16.75 14.51 -4.72
CA SER A 31 -17.29 15.10 -3.50
C SER A 31 -18.08 14.01 -2.76
N ILE A 32 -17.63 13.68 -1.54
CA ILE A 32 -18.35 12.80 -0.64
C ILE A 32 -19.66 13.54 -0.31
N ASN A 33 -20.80 12.99 -0.75
CA ASN A 33 -22.11 13.55 -0.45
C ASN A 33 -22.40 13.38 1.05
N GLU A 34 -22.68 14.49 1.73
CA GLU A 34 -23.01 14.57 3.17
C GLU A 34 -24.35 13.95 3.57
N THR A 35 -24.97 13.14 2.74
CA THR A 35 -26.27 12.51 3.05
C THR A 35 -26.13 11.01 2.92
N GLY A 36 -26.05 10.30 4.03
CA GLY A 36 -26.34 8.88 4.27
C GLY A 36 -26.26 7.92 3.09
N GLN A 37 -25.31 8.09 2.19
CA GLN A 37 -25.21 7.33 0.96
C GLN A 37 -24.38 6.09 1.25
N SER A 38 -24.96 4.92 0.99
CA SER A 38 -24.24 3.65 0.95
C SER A 38 -23.07 3.76 -0.01
N GLY A 39 -21.88 3.43 0.44
CA GLY A 39 -20.67 3.46 -0.39
C GLY A 39 -19.45 3.03 0.39
N PHE A 40 -18.44 2.56 -0.35
CA PHE A 40 -17.19 2.10 0.21
C PHE A 40 -16.01 2.83 -0.42
N THR A 41 -15.18 3.42 0.42
CA THR A 41 -13.98 4.15 -0.02
C THR A 41 -12.80 3.82 0.88
N ILE A 42 -11.62 3.66 0.28
CA ILE A 42 -10.35 3.58 0.99
C ILE A 42 -9.44 4.69 0.46
N HIS A 43 -8.90 5.49 1.39
CA HIS A 43 -7.84 6.45 1.10
C HIS A 43 -6.52 5.89 1.61
N TYR A 44 -5.64 5.46 0.72
CA TYR A 44 -4.23 5.17 1.04
C TYR A 44 -3.48 6.49 1.05
N ILE A 45 -3.12 6.95 2.24
CA ILE A 45 -2.57 8.30 2.47
C ILE A 45 -1.06 8.29 2.20
N ASP A 46 -0.57 9.24 1.43
CA ASP A 46 0.88 9.42 1.23
C ASP A 46 1.53 10.02 2.50
N VAL A 47 2.05 9.15 3.33
CA VAL A 47 2.80 9.45 4.56
C VAL A 47 4.31 9.17 4.38
N GLY A 48 4.79 9.19 3.13
CA GLY A 48 6.18 8.85 2.83
C GLY A 48 6.50 7.38 3.09
N GLN A 49 7.65 7.09 3.74
CA GLN A 49 8.07 5.72 4.07
C GLN A 49 7.37 5.25 5.33
N ALA A 50 6.08 4.90 5.19
CA ALA A 50 5.18 4.54 6.27
C ALA A 50 3.83 4.06 5.72
N ASP A 51 2.93 3.59 6.57
CA ASP A 51 1.58 3.16 6.21
C ASP A 51 0.50 4.03 6.88
N SER A 52 -0.52 4.40 6.11
CA SER A 52 -1.78 4.93 6.63
C SER A 52 -2.90 4.76 5.62
N ALA A 53 -4.06 4.27 6.07
CA ALA A 53 -5.25 4.15 5.23
C ALA A 53 -6.53 4.44 6.01
N LEU A 54 -7.38 5.33 5.47
CA LEU A 54 -8.71 5.59 5.99
C LEU A 54 -9.76 4.83 5.17
N VAL A 55 -10.51 3.96 5.82
CA VAL A 55 -11.64 3.22 5.25
C VAL A 55 -12.95 3.87 5.69
N ILE A 56 -13.82 4.15 4.75
CA ILE A 56 -15.16 4.68 5.00
C ILE A 56 -16.18 3.74 4.34
N CYS A 57 -17.11 3.20 5.12
CA CYS A 57 -18.19 2.35 4.63
C CYS A 57 -19.52 2.77 5.28
N ASP A 58 -20.48 3.23 4.48
CA ASP A 58 -21.82 3.65 4.92
C ASP A 58 -21.76 4.64 6.10
N GLY A 59 -20.79 5.55 6.08
CA GLY A 59 -20.57 6.54 7.14
C GLY A 59 -19.85 6.01 8.38
N ARG A 60 -19.48 4.72 8.43
CA ARG A 60 -18.58 4.14 9.43
C ARG A 60 -17.15 4.25 8.99
N THR A 61 -16.23 4.42 9.93
CA THR A 61 -14.85 4.80 9.65
C THR A 61 -13.86 3.92 10.40
N MET A 62 -12.80 3.54 9.70
CA MET A 62 -11.67 2.81 10.28
C MET A 62 -10.36 3.39 9.74
N LEU A 63 -9.46 3.78 10.64
CA LEU A 63 -8.12 4.18 10.30
C LEU A 63 -7.16 3.01 10.55
N ILE A 64 -6.46 2.56 9.52
CA ILE A 64 -5.43 1.53 9.58
C ILE A 64 -4.08 2.22 9.48
N ASP A 65 -3.29 2.18 10.53
CA ASP A 65 -2.02 2.86 10.69
C ASP A 65 -2.10 4.40 10.52
N GLY A 66 -1.06 5.11 10.91
CA GLY A 66 -1.06 6.57 10.93
C GLY A 66 0.23 7.21 10.42
N GLY A 67 1.15 6.42 9.86
CA GLY A 67 2.45 6.95 9.44
C GLY A 67 3.42 7.17 10.60
N ASN A 68 4.47 7.94 10.32
CA ASN A 68 5.49 8.33 11.30
C ASN A 68 4.96 9.35 12.32
N ALA A 69 5.67 9.56 13.41
CA ALA A 69 5.33 10.60 14.38
C ALA A 69 5.30 12.01 13.78
N ALA A 70 6.10 12.25 12.73
CA ALA A 70 6.12 13.51 11.98
C ALA A 70 4.84 13.75 11.16
N ASP A 71 4.08 12.70 10.86
CA ASP A 71 2.86 12.76 10.03
C ASP A 71 1.61 13.08 10.87
N SER A 72 1.73 13.28 12.19
CA SER A 72 0.60 13.57 13.09
C SER A 72 -0.27 14.74 12.61
N ASP A 73 0.34 15.85 12.18
CA ASP A 73 -0.38 17.02 11.68
C ASP A 73 -1.04 16.75 10.31
N LEU A 74 -0.42 15.90 9.49
CA LEU A 74 -0.98 15.46 8.21
C LEU A 74 -2.25 14.63 8.46
N ILE A 75 -2.18 13.64 9.33
CA ILE A 75 -3.32 12.77 9.67
C ILE A 75 -4.46 13.58 10.32
N TYR A 76 -4.13 14.46 11.28
CA TYR A 76 -5.10 15.41 11.86
C TYR A 76 -5.84 16.19 10.76
N THR A 77 -5.06 16.82 9.86
CA THR A 77 -5.61 17.67 8.79
C THR A 77 -6.39 16.84 7.78
N PHE A 78 -5.93 15.63 7.45
CA PHE A 78 -6.62 14.72 6.54
C PHE A 78 -8.00 14.33 7.09
N LEU A 79 -8.09 13.86 8.33
CA LEU A 79 -9.37 13.52 8.96
C LEU A 79 -10.31 14.72 9.04
N LYS A 80 -9.77 15.91 9.36
CA LYS A 80 -10.55 17.14 9.39
C LYS A 80 -11.11 17.50 8.01
N ASN A 81 -10.34 17.37 6.94
CA ASN A 81 -10.78 17.65 5.58
C ASN A 81 -11.83 16.63 5.09
N GLN A 82 -11.74 15.38 5.58
CA GLN A 82 -12.74 14.34 5.33
C GLN A 82 -13.97 14.45 6.25
N ASN A 83 -14.04 15.44 7.16
CA ASN A 83 -15.09 15.60 8.18
C ASN A 83 -15.25 14.36 9.09
N VAL A 84 -14.18 13.58 9.33
CA VAL A 84 -14.17 12.36 10.13
C VAL A 84 -13.77 12.71 11.56
N SER A 85 -14.71 13.14 12.39
CA SER A 85 -14.50 13.46 13.81
C SER A 85 -14.70 12.27 14.77
N HIS A 86 -15.05 11.11 14.25
CA HIS A 86 -15.17 9.85 14.97
C HIS A 86 -14.59 8.72 14.11
N LEU A 87 -13.85 7.83 14.75
CA LEU A 87 -13.35 6.58 14.16
C LEU A 87 -14.02 5.43 14.91
N ASP A 88 -14.82 4.62 14.22
CA ASP A 88 -15.38 3.41 14.84
C ASP A 88 -14.26 2.46 15.25
N TYR A 89 -13.20 2.39 14.43
CA TYR A 89 -12.01 1.60 14.69
C TYR A 89 -10.73 2.37 14.37
N ILE A 90 -9.71 2.19 15.22
CA ILE A 90 -8.30 2.38 14.88
C ILE A 90 -7.63 1.02 14.89
N VAL A 91 -6.88 0.70 13.84
CA VAL A 91 -6.06 -0.50 13.73
C VAL A 91 -4.60 -0.05 13.62
N ALA A 92 -3.82 -0.28 14.66
CA ALA A 92 -2.37 -0.24 14.58
C ALA A 92 -1.91 -1.63 14.15
N SER A 93 -1.49 -1.79 12.89
CA SER A 93 -1.09 -3.10 12.37
C SER A 93 -0.01 -3.75 13.22
N HIS A 94 0.94 -2.95 13.68
CA HIS A 94 1.94 -3.32 14.68
C HIS A 94 2.56 -2.08 15.34
N ALA A 95 3.50 -2.27 16.28
CA ALA A 95 3.94 -1.23 17.20
C ALA A 95 5.06 -0.30 16.69
N HIS A 96 5.59 -0.49 15.48
CA HIS A 96 6.66 0.35 14.94
C HIS A 96 6.20 1.77 14.64
N GLU A 97 7.15 2.71 14.66
CA GLU A 97 6.86 4.14 14.56
C GLU A 97 6.17 4.53 13.26
N ASP A 98 6.60 3.96 12.15
CA ASP A 98 6.08 4.21 10.80
C ASP A 98 4.64 3.69 10.57
N HIS A 99 4.03 3.12 11.61
CA HIS A 99 2.62 2.69 11.65
C HIS A 99 1.85 3.40 12.76
N VAL A 100 2.40 3.48 13.98
CA VAL A 100 1.65 4.07 15.09
C VAL A 100 1.94 5.56 15.31
N GLY A 101 2.98 6.11 14.69
CA GLY A 101 3.50 7.44 15.01
C GLY A 101 2.48 8.56 14.85
N GLY A 102 1.82 8.62 13.71
CA GLY A 102 0.84 9.66 13.39
C GLY A 102 -0.56 9.42 13.99
N LEU A 103 -0.82 8.25 14.60
CA LEU A 103 -2.10 7.99 15.27
C LEU A 103 -2.38 8.97 16.42
N ALA A 104 -1.33 9.55 17.00
CA ALA A 104 -1.49 10.65 17.97
C ALA A 104 -2.23 11.85 17.35
N GLY A 105 -1.98 12.17 16.10
CA GLY A 105 -2.70 13.22 15.35
C GLY A 105 -4.16 12.87 15.12
N ALA A 106 -4.45 11.62 14.76
CA ALA A 106 -5.81 11.12 14.61
C ALA A 106 -6.60 11.26 15.92
N LEU A 107 -6.03 10.78 17.03
CA LEU A 107 -6.66 10.78 18.35
C LEU A 107 -6.78 12.18 18.96
N ASN A 108 -5.97 13.14 18.52
CA ASN A 108 -6.08 14.54 18.92
C ASN A 108 -7.26 15.25 18.22
N TYR A 109 -7.73 14.73 17.08
CA TYR A 109 -8.85 15.30 16.34
C TYR A 109 -10.14 14.51 16.52
N ALA A 110 -10.10 13.19 16.34
CA ALA A 110 -11.25 12.31 16.32
C ALA A 110 -11.36 11.49 17.62
N THR A 111 -12.61 11.25 18.04
CA THR A 111 -12.87 10.23 19.06
C THR A 111 -12.75 8.84 18.45
N VAL A 112 -12.46 7.82 19.25
CA VAL A 112 -12.35 6.44 18.80
C VAL A 112 -13.24 5.50 19.59
N GLY A 113 -13.87 4.54 18.90
CA GLY A 113 -14.69 3.50 19.51
C GLY A 113 -13.86 2.32 19.99
N VAL A 114 -13.08 1.70 19.10
CA VAL A 114 -12.25 0.52 19.38
C VAL A 114 -10.85 0.74 18.83
N ALA A 115 -9.83 0.41 19.63
CA ALA A 115 -8.44 0.43 19.21
C ALA A 115 -7.89 -1.01 19.16
N LEU A 116 -7.45 -1.46 17.99
CA LEU A 116 -6.84 -2.78 17.76
C LEU A 116 -5.33 -2.61 17.60
N CYS A 117 -4.56 -3.43 18.30
CA CYS A 117 -3.11 -3.54 18.14
C CYS A 117 -2.67 -4.93 18.60
N PRO A 118 -1.64 -5.57 18.00
CA PRO A 118 -1.22 -6.91 18.40
C PRO A 118 -0.53 -6.97 19.78
N VAL A 119 -0.18 -5.81 20.33
CA VAL A 119 0.43 -5.67 21.69
C VAL A 119 -0.19 -4.52 22.46
N THR A 120 -0.15 -4.60 23.78
CA THR A 120 -0.60 -3.53 24.69
C THR A 120 0.56 -2.67 25.20
N GLU A 121 1.79 -3.13 25.03
CA GLU A 121 3.01 -2.47 25.51
C GLU A 121 4.11 -2.59 24.44
N TYR A 122 4.82 -1.49 24.21
CA TYR A 122 6.01 -1.47 23.36
C TYR A 122 6.92 -0.30 23.77
N ASP A 123 8.24 -0.54 23.86
CA ASP A 123 9.18 0.48 24.31
C ASP A 123 9.63 1.42 23.19
N SER A 124 8.70 2.22 22.66
CA SER A 124 8.98 3.34 21.77
C SER A 124 8.23 4.60 22.22
N ARG A 125 8.76 5.78 21.87
CA ARG A 125 8.08 7.04 22.15
C ARG A 125 6.75 7.15 21.38
N ALA A 126 6.73 6.70 20.14
CA ALA A 126 5.55 6.74 19.30
C ALA A 126 4.41 5.89 19.89
N PHE A 127 4.70 4.66 20.30
CA PHE A 127 3.72 3.78 20.91
C PHE A 127 3.21 4.32 22.26
N ARG A 128 4.10 4.83 23.12
CA ARG A 128 3.67 5.47 24.37
C ARG A 128 2.77 6.68 24.16
N ASN A 129 2.99 7.46 23.09
CA ASN A 129 2.10 8.56 22.73
C ASN A 129 0.74 8.01 22.25
N PHE A 130 0.71 6.98 21.43
CA PHE A 130 -0.51 6.33 20.99
C PHE A 130 -1.36 5.88 22.20
N VAL A 131 -0.78 5.13 23.12
CA VAL A 131 -1.45 4.69 24.36
C VAL A 131 -1.95 5.88 25.19
N LYS A 132 -1.10 6.90 25.37
CA LYS A 132 -1.48 8.10 26.14
C LYS A 132 -2.76 8.77 25.59
N TYR A 133 -2.87 8.96 24.28
CA TYR A 133 -4.04 9.59 23.67
C TYR A 133 -5.28 8.68 23.70
N LEU A 134 -5.11 7.36 23.67
CA LEU A 134 -6.20 6.41 23.94
C LEU A 134 -6.70 6.53 25.38
N ASP A 135 -5.79 6.58 26.35
CA ASP A 135 -6.11 6.73 27.79
C ASP A 135 -6.88 8.03 28.05
N GLU A 136 -6.52 9.14 27.39
CA GLU A 136 -7.22 10.42 27.49
C GLU A 136 -8.68 10.33 27.02
N GLN A 137 -8.98 9.36 26.13
CA GLN A 137 -10.33 9.05 25.67
C GLN A 137 -11.01 7.90 26.43
N ASN A 138 -10.35 7.33 27.47
CA ASN A 138 -10.78 6.12 28.19
C ASN A 138 -10.96 4.89 27.30
N VAL A 139 -10.13 4.75 26.26
CA VAL A 139 -10.10 3.61 25.36
C VAL A 139 -8.85 2.79 25.66
N THR A 140 -9.01 1.47 25.71
CA THR A 140 -7.90 0.52 25.89
C THR A 140 -7.66 -0.25 24.61
N ILE A 141 -6.41 -0.67 24.38
CA ILE A 141 -6.06 -1.53 23.26
C ILE A 141 -6.72 -2.89 23.44
N THR A 142 -7.42 -3.34 22.40
CA THR A 142 -7.88 -4.71 22.22
C THR A 142 -6.88 -5.44 21.34
N VAL A 143 -6.35 -6.56 21.80
CA VAL A 143 -5.49 -7.45 21.03
C VAL A 143 -6.41 -8.43 20.29
N PRO A 144 -6.50 -8.35 18.94
CA PRO A 144 -7.36 -9.27 18.19
C PRO A 144 -6.67 -10.64 18.03
N GLU A 145 -7.48 -11.66 17.70
CA GLU A 145 -7.00 -12.99 17.37
C GLU A 145 -7.41 -13.37 15.94
N ALA A 146 -6.64 -14.27 15.32
CA ALA A 146 -7.01 -14.82 14.01
C ALA A 146 -8.34 -15.54 14.09
N GLY A 147 -9.26 -15.20 13.19
CA GLY A 147 -10.64 -15.66 13.19
C GLY A 147 -11.63 -14.65 13.78
N ASP A 148 -11.16 -13.58 14.43
CA ASP A 148 -12.04 -12.49 14.86
C ASP A 148 -12.66 -11.79 13.65
N THR A 149 -13.92 -11.35 13.85
CA THR A 149 -14.68 -10.68 12.79
C THR A 149 -15.50 -9.54 13.36
N PHE A 150 -15.73 -8.50 12.54
CA PHE A 150 -16.62 -7.40 12.89
C PHE A 150 -17.20 -6.74 11.63
N LEU A 151 -18.16 -5.85 11.83
CA LEU A 151 -18.75 -5.07 10.74
C LEU A 151 -18.25 -3.62 10.76
N LEU A 152 -17.98 -3.08 9.58
CA LEU A 152 -17.77 -1.67 9.34
C LEU A 152 -18.85 -1.20 8.34
N GLY A 153 -19.94 -0.62 8.83
CA GLY A 153 -21.12 -0.41 8.00
C GLY A 153 -21.66 -1.73 7.47
N SER A 154 -21.82 -1.86 6.17
CA SER A 154 -22.19 -3.12 5.50
C SER A 154 -20.99 -3.99 5.10
N ALA A 155 -19.75 -3.50 5.30
CA ALA A 155 -18.56 -4.29 5.04
C ALA A 155 -18.27 -5.26 6.18
N TYR A 156 -17.79 -6.45 5.82
CA TYR A 156 -17.40 -7.51 6.75
C TYR A 156 -15.88 -7.55 6.86
N VAL A 157 -15.36 -7.50 8.08
CA VAL A 157 -13.92 -7.52 8.37
C VAL A 157 -13.55 -8.81 9.07
N GLU A 158 -12.50 -9.47 8.58
CA GLU A 158 -11.91 -10.68 9.14
C GLU A 158 -10.44 -10.47 9.47
N ILE A 159 -10.01 -10.96 10.61
CA ILE A 159 -8.63 -10.94 11.10
C ILE A 159 -7.96 -12.29 10.84
N PHE A 160 -6.78 -12.30 10.23
CA PHE A 160 -6.01 -13.52 9.96
C PHE A 160 -4.71 -13.62 10.77
N SER A 161 -4.29 -12.53 11.38
CA SER A 161 -3.13 -12.44 12.28
C SER A 161 -3.40 -11.35 13.31
N PRO A 162 -2.92 -11.48 14.57
CA PRO A 162 -1.97 -12.48 15.09
C PRO A 162 -2.54 -13.88 15.19
N LEU A 163 -1.72 -14.86 14.86
CA LEU A 163 -2.01 -16.26 15.16
C LEU A 163 -1.74 -16.55 16.65
N PRO A 164 -2.43 -17.54 17.28
CA PRO A 164 -2.30 -17.79 18.73
C PRO A 164 -0.86 -17.98 19.24
N GLN A 165 0.04 -18.51 18.40
CA GLN A 165 1.44 -18.71 18.73
C GLN A 165 2.30 -17.44 18.59
N SER A 166 1.83 -16.45 17.83
CA SER A 166 2.58 -15.21 17.52
C SER A 166 2.15 -14.00 18.34
N SER A 167 1.08 -14.09 19.10
CA SER A 167 0.43 -12.98 19.83
C SER A 167 1.29 -12.22 20.85
N ARG A 168 2.55 -12.68 21.10
CA ARG A 168 3.50 -12.01 21.99
C ARG A 168 4.71 -11.41 21.26
N ASN A 169 4.76 -11.53 19.94
CA ASN A 169 5.85 -10.95 19.17
C ASN A 169 5.45 -9.50 18.77
N PRO A 170 6.17 -8.47 19.22
CA PRO A 170 5.85 -7.07 18.91
C PRO A 170 5.94 -6.74 17.39
N ASN A 171 6.62 -7.58 16.63
CA ASN A 171 6.72 -7.46 15.16
C ASN A 171 5.61 -8.21 14.44
N THR A 172 4.65 -8.81 15.16
CA THR A 172 3.50 -9.44 14.53
C THR A 172 2.56 -8.37 14.04
N SER A 173 2.26 -8.38 12.75
CA SER A 173 1.28 -7.48 12.17
C SER A 173 -0.13 -8.08 12.24
N ILE A 174 -1.13 -7.22 12.49
CA ILE A 174 -2.51 -7.55 12.18
C ILE A 174 -2.64 -7.67 10.66
N VAL A 175 -3.09 -8.82 10.20
CA VAL A 175 -3.51 -9.02 8.80
C VAL A 175 -5.01 -9.13 8.79
N LEU A 176 -5.67 -8.29 8.00
CA LEU A 176 -7.12 -8.24 7.91
C LEU A 176 -7.62 -8.15 6.47
N LYS A 177 -8.81 -8.71 6.23
CA LYS A 177 -9.54 -8.57 4.98
C LYS A 177 -10.86 -7.85 5.21
N ILE A 178 -11.19 -6.90 4.36
CA ILE A 178 -12.46 -6.18 4.34
C ILE A 178 -13.20 -6.64 3.09
N THR A 179 -14.40 -7.15 3.24
CA THR A 179 -15.26 -7.57 2.13
C THR A 179 -16.47 -6.65 2.02
N TYR A 180 -16.68 -6.05 0.85
CA TYR A 180 -17.82 -5.20 0.52
C TYR A 180 -18.46 -5.67 -0.79
N GLY A 181 -19.63 -6.29 -0.70
CA GLY A 181 -20.27 -6.95 -1.84
C GLY A 181 -19.40 -8.06 -2.42
N ALA A 182 -19.08 -7.96 -3.71
CA ALA A 182 -18.17 -8.87 -4.42
C ALA A 182 -16.72 -8.38 -4.45
N THR A 183 -16.40 -7.26 -3.82
CA THR A 183 -15.04 -6.72 -3.75
C THR A 183 -14.43 -6.97 -2.39
N SER A 184 -13.11 -7.17 -2.33
CA SER A 184 -12.38 -7.42 -1.09
C SER A 184 -11.00 -6.79 -1.09
N PHE A 185 -10.55 -6.41 0.11
CA PHE A 185 -9.34 -5.61 0.31
C PHE A 185 -8.56 -6.24 1.47
N ILE A 186 -7.32 -6.67 1.21
CA ILE A 186 -6.48 -7.26 2.25
C ILE A 186 -5.35 -6.29 2.62
N PHE A 187 -5.18 -6.09 3.94
CA PHE A 187 -4.12 -5.30 4.54
C PHE A 187 -3.22 -6.22 5.32
N THR A 188 -1.93 -6.15 5.09
CA THR A 188 -0.96 -7.09 5.64
C THR A 188 0.02 -6.46 6.63
N GLY A 189 -0.05 -5.12 6.81
CA GLY A 189 0.96 -4.39 7.58
C GLY A 189 2.36 -4.78 7.10
N ASP A 190 3.25 -5.06 8.03
CA ASP A 190 4.60 -5.54 7.74
C ASP A 190 4.75 -7.06 7.94
N ALA A 191 3.66 -7.81 7.73
CA ALA A 191 3.70 -9.26 7.82
C ALA A 191 4.79 -9.83 6.89
N GLU A 192 5.78 -10.47 7.48
CA GLU A 192 6.86 -11.13 6.79
C GLU A 192 6.55 -12.62 6.57
N ARG A 193 7.43 -13.27 5.83
CA ARG A 193 7.34 -14.68 5.42
C ARG A 193 6.84 -15.65 6.51
N PRO A 194 7.27 -15.57 7.79
CA PRO A 194 6.78 -16.49 8.82
C PRO A 194 5.29 -16.28 9.15
N ILE A 195 4.80 -15.03 9.11
CA ILE A 195 3.38 -14.70 9.36
C ILE A 195 2.56 -15.16 8.16
N GLU A 196 2.98 -14.81 6.94
CA GLU A 196 2.35 -15.25 5.70
C GLU A 196 2.21 -16.77 5.64
N GLN A 197 3.28 -17.51 5.95
CA GLN A 197 3.25 -18.97 5.97
C GLN A 197 2.28 -19.51 7.01
N GLY A 198 2.24 -18.90 8.20
CA GLY A 198 1.30 -19.31 9.24
C GLY A 198 -0.17 -19.11 8.83
N ILE A 199 -0.49 -18.02 8.10
CA ILE A 199 -1.83 -17.78 7.55
C ILE A 199 -2.18 -18.83 6.49
N LEU A 200 -1.23 -19.16 5.60
CA LEU A 200 -1.41 -20.22 4.59
C LEU A 200 -1.63 -21.58 5.22
N ASP A 201 -0.85 -21.93 6.23
CA ASP A 201 -0.95 -23.20 6.96
C ASP A 201 -2.28 -23.33 7.72
N ALA A 202 -2.86 -22.20 8.16
CA ALA A 202 -4.17 -22.17 8.79
C ALA A 202 -5.32 -22.35 7.81
N GLY A 203 -5.10 -22.19 6.49
CA GLY A 203 -6.07 -22.45 5.43
C GLY A 203 -7.21 -21.44 5.33
N TYR A 204 -6.98 -20.19 5.75
CA TYR A 204 -7.94 -19.11 5.57
C TYR A 204 -8.14 -18.75 4.09
N ASP A 205 -9.36 -18.34 3.72
CA ASP A 205 -9.62 -17.70 2.43
C ASP A 205 -9.14 -16.24 2.45
N ILE A 206 -7.93 -16.02 1.96
CA ILE A 206 -7.30 -14.70 1.86
C ILE A 206 -7.45 -14.08 0.48
N SER A 207 -8.24 -14.66 -0.43
CA SER A 207 -8.48 -14.10 -1.76
C SER A 207 -9.02 -12.67 -1.66
N ALA A 208 -8.46 -11.75 -2.46
CA ALA A 208 -8.83 -10.34 -2.38
C ALA A 208 -8.67 -9.62 -3.72
N THR A 209 -9.58 -8.68 -4.00
CA THR A 209 -9.53 -7.82 -5.20
C THR A 209 -8.35 -6.86 -5.16
N VAL A 210 -8.06 -6.30 -3.99
CA VAL A 210 -7.00 -5.31 -3.77
C VAL A 210 -6.09 -5.75 -2.64
N LEU A 211 -4.79 -5.75 -2.88
CA LEU A 211 -3.75 -6.00 -1.88
C LEU A 211 -3.07 -4.70 -1.48
N LYS A 212 -3.07 -4.33 -0.20
CA LYS A 212 -2.06 -3.43 0.36
C LYS A 212 -0.80 -4.25 0.57
N VAL A 213 0.20 -4.00 -0.26
CA VAL A 213 1.47 -4.76 -0.26
C VAL A 213 2.18 -4.64 1.08
N GLY A 214 2.68 -5.76 1.59
CA GLY A 214 3.33 -5.82 2.89
C GLY A 214 4.67 -5.08 2.93
N HIS A 215 4.97 -4.52 4.09
CA HIS A 215 6.26 -3.96 4.46
C HIS A 215 6.79 -2.98 3.40
N HIS A 216 5.93 -2.06 2.94
CA HIS A 216 6.23 -1.01 1.96
C HIS A 216 6.83 -1.52 0.64
N GLY A 217 6.60 -2.81 0.30
CA GLY A 217 7.19 -3.45 -0.86
C GLY A 217 8.57 -4.08 -0.61
N SER A 218 8.92 -4.37 0.65
CA SER A 218 10.09 -5.19 0.99
C SER A 218 10.04 -6.56 0.33
N ASP A 219 11.19 -7.14 -0.01
CA ASP A 219 11.28 -8.51 -0.55
C ASP A 219 11.14 -9.60 0.52
N THR A 220 11.09 -9.22 1.81
CA THR A 220 10.81 -10.12 2.94
C THR A 220 9.34 -10.49 3.06
N SER A 221 8.45 -9.70 2.43
CA SER A 221 6.99 -9.82 2.45
C SER A 221 6.40 -10.08 1.06
N THR A 222 5.11 -10.34 0.99
CA THR A 222 4.37 -10.59 -0.26
C THR A 222 5.03 -11.71 -1.08
N THR A 223 5.25 -12.86 -0.40
CA THR A 223 5.88 -14.02 -1.02
C THR A 223 5.03 -14.62 -2.14
N TYR A 224 5.63 -15.33 -3.10
CA TYR A 224 4.88 -15.99 -4.18
C TYR A 224 3.75 -16.90 -3.70
N PRO A 225 3.93 -17.77 -2.69
CA PRO A 225 2.84 -18.59 -2.19
C PRO A 225 1.68 -17.74 -1.65
N PHE A 226 1.99 -16.68 -0.92
CA PHE A 226 0.99 -15.79 -0.33
C PHE A 226 0.26 -14.98 -1.41
N LEU A 227 1.00 -14.37 -2.33
CA LEU A 227 0.43 -13.62 -3.46
C LEU A 227 -0.48 -14.51 -4.34
N ARG A 228 -0.10 -15.76 -4.55
CA ARG A 228 -0.89 -16.73 -5.33
C ARG A 228 -2.21 -17.09 -4.66
N GLU A 229 -2.28 -17.13 -3.34
CA GLU A 229 -3.55 -17.40 -2.63
C GLU A 229 -4.43 -16.14 -2.56
N ILE A 230 -3.83 -14.93 -2.52
CA ILE A 230 -4.59 -13.67 -2.57
C ILE A 230 -5.18 -13.44 -3.97
N MET A 231 -4.43 -13.71 -5.04
CA MET A 231 -4.81 -13.48 -6.45
C MET A 231 -5.37 -12.08 -6.71
N PRO A 232 -4.70 -11.01 -6.28
CA PRO A 232 -5.25 -9.67 -6.38
C PRO A 232 -5.24 -9.18 -7.83
N GLN A 233 -6.26 -8.39 -8.22
CA GLN A 233 -6.25 -7.65 -9.48
C GLN A 233 -5.42 -6.37 -9.37
N TYR A 234 -5.41 -5.77 -8.19
CA TYR A 234 -4.74 -4.50 -7.90
C TYR A 234 -3.88 -4.62 -6.64
N ALA A 235 -2.79 -3.89 -6.62
CA ALA A 235 -1.94 -3.75 -5.45
C ALA A 235 -1.61 -2.28 -5.18
N VAL A 236 -1.61 -1.88 -3.92
CA VAL A 236 -1.18 -0.55 -3.47
C VAL A 236 0.08 -0.69 -2.63
N ILE A 237 1.13 0.03 -2.98
CA ILE A 237 2.39 0.11 -2.24
C ILE A 237 2.47 1.50 -1.61
N SER A 238 2.46 1.57 -0.28
CA SER A 238 2.78 2.79 0.46
C SER A 238 4.28 2.80 0.76
N CYS A 239 5.00 3.73 0.17
CA CYS A 239 6.44 3.90 0.36
C CYS A 239 6.86 5.33 0.05
N GLY A 240 8.00 5.76 0.56
CA GLY A 240 8.52 7.11 0.37
C GLY A 240 9.42 7.23 -0.85
N ALA A 241 9.30 8.33 -1.58
CA ALA A 241 10.20 8.63 -2.69
C ALA A 241 11.65 8.77 -2.21
N GLY A 242 12.57 8.03 -2.84
CA GLY A 242 13.99 8.07 -2.48
C GLY A 242 14.32 7.54 -1.08
N ASN A 243 13.48 6.66 -0.53
CA ASN A 243 13.69 6.07 0.79
C ASN A 243 15.01 5.29 0.87
N SER A 244 15.61 5.26 2.06
CA SER A 244 16.92 4.62 2.29
C SER A 244 16.89 3.09 2.30
N TYR A 245 15.69 2.49 2.32
CA TYR A 245 15.50 1.03 2.33
C TYR A 245 15.53 0.44 0.91
N GLY A 246 15.37 1.29 -0.12
CA GLY A 246 15.24 0.84 -1.50
C GLY A 246 13.86 0.24 -1.84
N HIS A 247 12.85 0.54 -1.02
CA HIS A 247 11.48 0.09 -1.25
C HIS A 247 10.76 0.91 -2.34
N PRO A 248 9.92 0.28 -3.15
CA PRO A 248 9.70 -1.16 -3.22
C PRO A 248 10.88 -1.88 -3.87
N HIS A 249 11.23 -3.05 -3.36
CA HIS A 249 12.30 -3.88 -3.96
C HIS A 249 11.85 -4.46 -5.31
N GLU A 250 12.80 -4.57 -6.24
CA GLU A 250 12.55 -5.15 -7.56
C GLU A 250 11.98 -6.58 -7.47
N ASN A 251 12.43 -7.38 -6.51
CA ASN A 251 11.89 -8.72 -6.30
C ASN A 251 10.38 -8.71 -6.01
N THR A 252 9.87 -7.71 -5.29
CA THR A 252 8.44 -7.56 -5.00
C THR A 252 7.69 -7.07 -6.24
N LEU A 253 8.25 -6.08 -6.95
CA LEU A 253 7.70 -5.59 -8.21
C LEU A 253 7.62 -6.69 -9.27
N SER A 254 8.67 -7.53 -9.38
CA SER A 254 8.70 -8.68 -10.29
C SER A 254 7.59 -9.69 -9.98
N ARG A 255 7.40 -10.04 -8.70
CA ARG A 255 6.31 -10.96 -8.30
C ARG A 255 4.93 -10.42 -8.71
N LEU A 256 4.69 -9.13 -8.53
CA LEU A 256 3.43 -8.49 -8.92
C LEU A 256 3.25 -8.45 -10.45
N ARG A 257 4.33 -8.23 -11.23
CA ARG A 257 4.30 -8.33 -12.70
C ARG A 257 3.99 -9.75 -13.17
N ASP A 258 4.68 -10.74 -12.59
CA ASP A 258 4.48 -12.16 -12.93
C ASP A 258 3.05 -12.64 -12.63
N ALA A 259 2.37 -12.00 -11.68
CA ALA A 259 0.98 -12.25 -11.33
C ALA A 259 -0.02 -11.35 -12.09
N ASP A 260 0.43 -10.55 -13.07
CA ASP A 260 -0.38 -9.61 -13.86
C ASP A 260 -1.19 -8.61 -13.02
N VAL A 261 -0.60 -8.16 -11.90
CA VAL A 261 -1.24 -7.24 -10.95
C VAL A 261 -1.02 -5.80 -11.37
N THR A 262 -2.10 -5.01 -11.46
CA THR A 262 -2.00 -3.56 -11.63
C THR A 262 -1.54 -2.91 -10.32
N VAL A 263 -0.43 -2.20 -10.35
CA VAL A 263 0.21 -1.61 -9.16
C VAL A 263 -0.05 -0.11 -9.09
N PHE A 264 -0.38 0.38 -7.89
CA PHE A 264 -0.38 1.80 -7.52
C PHE A 264 0.68 2.06 -6.45
N ARG A 265 1.34 3.25 -6.48
CA ARG A 265 2.44 3.57 -5.57
C ARG A 265 2.33 5.00 -5.05
N THR A 266 2.37 5.18 -3.72
CA THR A 266 2.28 6.52 -3.12
C THR A 266 3.47 7.41 -3.43
N ASP A 267 4.69 6.88 -3.50
CA ASP A 267 5.90 7.64 -3.86
C ASP A 267 5.84 8.28 -5.25
N LEU A 268 5.11 7.68 -6.17
CA LEU A 268 4.94 8.17 -7.55
C LEU A 268 3.64 8.96 -7.73
N GLN A 269 2.55 8.53 -7.08
CA GLN A 269 1.19 8.98 -7.38
C GLN A 269 0.54 9.79 -6.25
N GLY A 270 1.22 10.01 -5.12
CA GLY A 270 0.64 10.65 -3.95
C GLY A 270 -0.40 9.77 -3.26
N SER A 271 -1.32 10.39 -2.56
CA SER A 271 -2.43 9.65 -1.95
C SER A 271 -3.30 8.99 -3.03
N ILE A 272 -3.75 7.76 -2.75
CA ILE A 272 -4.52 6.94 -3.69
C ILE A 272 -5.89 6.67 -3.06
N THR A 273 -6.94 7.00 -3.78
CA THR A 273 -8.31 6.71 -3.35
C THR A 273 -8.87 5.56 -4.18
N CYS A 274 -9.31 4.51 -3.49
CA CYS A 274 -10.04 3.39 -4.08
C CYS A 274 -11.52 3.49 -3.69
N VAL A 275 -12.41 3.42 -4.66
CA VAL A 275 -13.86 3.41 -4.45
C VAL A 275 -14.42 2.09 -4.95
N SER A 276 -15.32 1.48 -4.17
CA SER A 276 -16.06 0.28 -4.58
C SER A 276 -17.56 0.56 -4.62
N ASP A 277 -18.21 0.05 -5.66
CA ASP A 277 -19.67 -0.01 -5.79
C ASP A 277 -20.26 -1.35 -5.30
N GLY A 278 -19.41 -2.21 -4.71
CA GLY A 278 -19.75 -3.57 -4.28
C GLY A 278 -19.57 -4.64 -5.36
N ASN A 279 -19.29 -4.27 -6.62
CA ASN A 279 -19.03 -5.21 -7.72
C ASN A 279 -17.68 -4.95 -8.38
N THR A 280 -17.30 -3.69 -8.50
CA THR A 280 -16.06 -3.23 -9.14
C THR A 280 -15.35 -2.22 -8.26
N VAL A 281 -14.06 -2.03 -8.51
CA VAL A 281 -13.25 -0.99 -7.89
C VAL A 281 -12.74 0.00 -8.92
N SER A 282 -12.60 1.26 -8.51
CA SER A 282 -11.97 2.31 -9.29
C SER A 282 -10.96 3.08 -8.45
N PHE A 283 -9.95 3.65 -9.09
CA PHE A 283 -8.86 4.34 -8.42
C PHE A 283 -8.72 5.77 -8.91
N VAL A 284 -8.45 6.68 -7.99
CA VAL A 284 -8.06 8.07 -8.26
C VAL A 284 -6.75 8.33 -7.53
N THR A 285 -5.78 8.90 -8.21
CA THR A 285 -4.48 9.25 -7.64
C THR A 285 -4.35 10.76 -7.54
N GLU A 286 -3.65 11.24 -6.52
CA GLU A 286 -3.43 12.67 -6.28
C GLU A 286 -2.63 13.33 -7.41
N ARG A 287 -1.68 12.59 -7.98
CA ARG A 287 -0.80 13.05 -9.07
C ARG A 287 -0.44 11.90 -10.01
N ASN A 288 0.07 12.21 -11.18
CA ASN A 288 0.70 11.27 -12.12
C ASN A 288 -0.17 10.01 -12.43
N ALA A 289 -1.45 10.19 -12.73
CA ALA A 289 -2.38 9.08 -12.96
C ALA A 289 -1.88 8.06 -14.01
N ASP A 290 -1.21 8.55 -15.06
CA ASP A 290 -0.76 7.74 -16.19
C ASP A 290 0.69 7.25 -16.05
N ILE A 291 1.34 7.42 -14.89
CA ILE A 291 2.72 6.97 -14.71
C ILE A 291 2.78 5.44 -14.69
N GLN A 292 3.81 4.90 -15.31
CA GLN A 292 4.10 3.48 -15.20
C GLN A 292 4.69 3.18 -13.82
N THR A 293 3.93 2.53 -12.96
CA THR A 293 4.27 2.30 -11.55
C THR A 293 5.08 1.04 -11.30
N ASN A 294 5.02 0.08 -12.23
CA ASN A 294 5.74 -1.19 -12.18
C ASN A 294 6.30 -1.54 -13.58
N PRO A 295 7.21 -0.70 -14.14
CA PRO A 295 7.82 -0.98 -15.42
C PRO A 295 8.68 -2.25 -15.31
N THR A 296 8.80 -2.97 -16.41
CA THR A 296 9.88 -3.94 -16.55
C THR A 296 11.17 -3.14 -16.59
N GLU A 297 12.02 -3.30 -15.59
CA GLU A 297 13.34 -2.68 -15.63
C GLU A 297 14.03 -3.12 -16.93
N PRO A 298 14.57 -2.20 -17.75
CA PRO A 298 15.43 -2.59 -18.82
C PRO A 298 16.55 -3.41 -18.20
N VAL A 299 16.81 -4.61 -18.72
CA VAL A 299 17.92 -5.45 -18.29
C VAL A 299 19.18 -4.60 -18.40
N SER A 300 19.58 -3.96 -17.29
CA SER A 300 20.85 -3.26 -17.24
C SER A 300 21.94 -4.33 -17.34
N GLU A 301 23.06 -4.00 -17.95
CA GLU A 301 24.21 -4.93 -17.96
C GLU A 301 24.60 -5.37 -16.54
N GLU A 302 24.17 -4.65 -15.49
CA GLU A 302 24.32 -5.00 -14.08
C GLU A 302 23.35 -6.08 -13.58
N SER A 303 22.26 -6.38 -14.29
CA SER A 303 21.32 -7.46 -13.95
C SER A 303 21.77 -8.83 -14.43
N GLN A 304 22.84 -8.91 -15.20
CA GLN A 304 23.44 -10.19 -15.59
C GLN A 304 24.20 -10.81 -14.42
N TYR A 305 23.98 -12.09 -14.20
CA TYR A 305 24.76 -12.84 -13.21
C TYR A 305 25.91 -13.59 -13.89
N ILE A 306 27.04 -13.62 -13.21
CA ILE A 306 28.24 -14.28 -13.74
C ILE A 306 28.45 -15.62 -13.04
N GLY A 307 28.18 -16.71 -13.74
CA GLY A 307 28.43 -18.06 -13.25
C GLY A 307 29.89 -18.47 -13.37
N ASN A 308 30.37 -19.23 -12.40
CA ASN A 308 31.66 -19.89 -12.42
C ASN A 308 31.48 -21.36 -12.85
N THR A 309 31.91 -21.69 -14.04
CA THR A 309 31.75 -23.03 -14.62
C THR A 309 32.52 -24.14 -13.87
N ASN A 310 33.51 -23.76 -13.03
CA ASN A 310 34.28 -24.73 -12.25
C ASN A 310 33.62 -25.05 -10.89
N THR A 311 32.90 -24.08 -10.32
CA THR A 311 32.35 -24.23 -8.96
C THR A 311 30.83 -24.27 -8.94
N ASN A 312 30.17 -24.05 -10.08
CA ASN A 312 28.71 -23.88 -10.23
C ASN A 312 28.15 -22.86 -9.25
N ARG A 313 28.90 -21.76 -9.04
CA ARG A 313 28.42 -20.61 -8.25
C ARG A 313 28.20 -19.44 -9.17
N PHE A 314 27.14 -18.68 -8.91
CA PHE A 314 26.88 -17.42 -9.63
C PHE A 314 27.06 -16.22 -8.72
N HIS A 315 27.43 -15.10 -9.32
CA HIS A 315 27.86 -13.86 -8.68
C HIS A 315 27.17 -12.66 -9.31
N ARG A 316 27.03 -11.55 -8.55
CA ARG A 316 26.75 -10.23 -9.14
C ARG A 316 27.99 -9.76 -9.92
N PRO A 317 27.85 -8.95 -10.99
CA PRO A 317 28.99 -8.39 -11.73
C PRO A 317 29.97 -7.60 -10.85
N SER A 318 29.46 -6.94 -9.80
CA SER A 318 30.24 -6.17 -8.83
C SER A 318 30.99 -7.05 -7.79
N CYS A 319 30.87 -8.37 -7.85
CA CYS A 319 31.50 -9.26 -6.85
C CYS A 319 33.01 -9.22 -6.92
N SER A 320 33.68 -8.98 -5.80
CA SER A 320 35.14 -9.04 -5.69
C SER A 320 35.76 -10.44 -5.93
N GLY A 321 34.91 -11.48 -5.89
CA GLY A 321 35.29 -12.87 -6.09
C GLY A 321 34.88 -13.46 -7.45
N LEU A 322 34.81 -12.64 -8.50
CA LEU A 322 34.47 -13.13 -9.83
C LEU A 322 35.50 -14.18 -10.33
N PRO A 323 35.03 -15.21 -11.07
CA PRO A 323 35.94 -16.19 -11.71
C PRO A 323 36.76 -15.53 -12.81
N MET A 324 37.87 -16.17 -13.18
CA MET A 324 38.61 -15.77 -14.38
C MET A 324 37.73 -15.85 -15.62
N GLU A 325 37.89 -14.95 -16.58
CA GLU A 325 37.06 -14.82 -17.78
C GLU A 325 36.77 -16.13 -18.50
N LYS A 326 37.80 -16.98 -18.67
CA LYS A 326 37.65 -18.28 -19.32
C LYS A 326 36.70 -19.26 -18.63
N ASN A 327 36.33 -18.98 -17.37
CA ASN A 327 35.44 -19.80 -16.55
C ASN A 327 34.10 -19.10 -16.28
N ARG A 328 33.79 -18.04 -17.04
CA ARG A 328 32.52 -17.29 -16.88
C ARG A 328 31.46 -17.81 -17.83
N ILE A 329 30.24 -17.85 -17.31
CA ILE A 329 29.00 -17.95 -18.07
C ILE A 329 28.08 -16.86 -17.57
N THR A 330 27.33 -16.26 -18.47
CA THR A 330 26.36 -15.18 -18.12
C THR A 330 24.95 -15.74 -18.01
N PHE A 331 24.19 -15.27 -17.06
CA PHE A 331 22.77 -15.56 -16.88
C PHE A 331 21.99 -14.26 -16.84
N ASP A 332 20.87 -14.21 -17.53
CA ASP A 332 20.00 -13.04 -17.61
C ASP A 332 19.13 -12.88 -16.35
N SER A 333 19.08 -13.88 -15.47
CA SER A 333 18.38 -13.82 -14.18
C SER A 333 18.97 -14.79 -13.16
N ARG A 334 18.64 -14.57 -11.89
CA ARG A 334 18.97 -15.45 -10.78
C ARG A 334 18.35 -16.84 -10.97
N GLU A 335 17.11 -16.86 -11.42
CA GLU A 335 16.33 -18.07 -11.68
C GLU A 335 16.94 -18.89 -12.83
N ALA A 336 17.43 -18.22 -13.86
CA ALA A 336 18.17 -18.86 -14.96
C ALA A 336 19.44 -19.54 -14.46
N ALA A 337 20.18 -18.91 -13.54
CA ALA A 337 21.36 -19.53 -12.93
C ALA A 337 20.98 -20.74 -12.07
N ILE A 338 19.94 -20.64 -11.24
CA ILE A 338 19.47 -21.73 -10.37
C ILE A 338 18.94 -22.91 -11.21
N SER A 339 18.16 -22.65 -12.26
CA SER A 339 17.63 -23.68 -13.15
C SER A 339 18.72 -24.47 -13.88
N LYS A 340 19.90 -23.84 -14.07
CA LYS A 340 21.11 -24.47 -14.63
C LYS A 340 21.99 -25.17 -13.57
N GLY A 341 21.49 -25.26 -12.32
CA GLY A 341 22.20 -25.94 -11.23
C GLY A 341 23.28 -25.11 -10.54
N TYR A 342 23.27 -23.78 -10.70
CA TYR A 342 24.20 -22.90 -10.00
C TYR A 342 23.69 -22.49 -8.64
N SER A 343 24.55 -22.37 -7.65
CA SER A 343 24.27 -21.86 -6.32
C SER A 343 24.81 -20.45 -6.12
N SER A 344 24.16 -19.67 -5.22
CA SER A 344 24.59 -18.30 -4.91
C SER A 344 25.98 -18.23 -4.32
N CYS A 345 26.76 -17.21 -4.70
CA CYS A 345 28.02 -16.88 -4.06
C CYS A 345 27.77 -16.39 -2.61
N GLY A 346 28.51 -16.96 -1.64
CA GLY A 346 28.39 -16.56 -0.23
C GLY A 346 28.86 -15.12 0.07
N ASN A 347 29.70 -14.53 -0.78
CA ASN A 347 30.25 -13.18 -0.58
C ASN A 347 29.26 -12.07 -1.05
N CYS A 348 28.83 -12.16 -2.30
CA CYS A 348 27.94 -11.13 -2.86
C CYS A 348 26.44 -11.45 -2.73
N LYS A 349 26.09 -12.67 -2.29
CA LYS A 349 24.69 -13.12 -2.08
C LYS A 349 23.76 -12.68 -3.21
N PRO A 350 24.04 -13.07 -4.45
CA PRO A 350 23.28 -12.66 -5.63
C PRO A 350 21.86 -13.23 -5.64
#